data_ab8b01259f6651f929470ba31c5c57f2
#
_entry.id   ab8b01259f6651f929470ba31c5c57f2
#
_cell.length_a   1.000
_cell.length_b   1.000
_cell.length_c   1.000
_cell.angle_alpha   90.00
_cell.angle_beta   90.00
_cell.angle_gamma   90.00
#
_symmetry.space_group_name_H-M   'P 1'
#
loop_
_entity.id
_entity.type
_entity.pdbx_description
1 polymer ?
#
loop_
_entity_poly.entity_id
_entity_poly.type
_entity_poly.pdbx_seq_one_letter_code
_entity_poly.pdbx_strand_id
1 'polypeptide(L)'
;MLQKEVLNSKALNFKGLNLKGIEDTVLATIINKKVYDVESLKPTGERTAPLVSLEKALSNKDGRNFILECKRSSPTLGDFCKDFDLDKILACYENKASAISVLCEEHFFKGSIEFLKYVKARTTLPVICKDFIICKEQIDNAYIAGADAILLMLSVLTKDTYKELLNYAHQKGLDVLTEVDTYEDAIFAKELNLKIVGINNRDLRTLKVDLNNARSLAKLFSKDTLVVSESGIHT
;
A
#
# COMPACT_ATOMS: atom_id res chain seq x y z
N MET A 1 -11.27 12.56 16.46
CA MET A 1 -10.11 11.70 16.80
C MET A 1 -10.63 10.26 16.81
N LEU A 2 -10.06 9.37 16.00
CA LEU A 2 -10.39 7.93 16.05
C LEU A 2 -10.06 7.40 17.44
N GLN A 3 -11.02 6.67 18.03
CA GLN A 3 -10.79 5.96 19.27
C GLN A 3 -9.81 4.82 18.98
N LYS A 4 -8.70 4.76 19.69
CA LYS A 4 -7.75 3.66 19.57
C LYS A 4 -8.34 2.43 20.25
N GLU A 5 -8.33 1.30 19.53
CA GLU A 5 -8.76 0.03 20.07
C GLU A 5 -7.54 -0.84 20.35
N VAL A 6 -7.60 -1.60 21.43
CA VAL A 6 -6.62 -2.65 21.72
C VAL A 6 -6.85 -3.80 20.74
N LEU A 7 -5.79 -4.53 20.38
CA LEU A 7 -5.89 -5.74 19.56
C LEU A 7 -6.88 -6.72 20.19
N ASN A 8 -7.90 -7.10 19.44
CA ASN A 8 -8.89 -8.07 19.90
C ASN A 8 -8.39 -9.50 19.75
N SER A 9 -9.08 -10.45 20.39
CA SER A 9 -8.71 -11.87 20.39
C SER A 9 -8.61 -12.45 18.98
N LYS A 10 -9.38 -11.95 18.02
CA LYS A 10 -9.38 -12.42 16.64
C LYS A 10 -8.11 -11.99 15.90
N ALA A 11 -7.70 -10.74 16.04
CA ALA A 11 -6.44 -10.26 15.45
C ALA A 11 -5.24 -10.95 16.11
N LEU A 12 -5.26 -11.13 17.44
CA LEU A 12 -4.20 -11.85 18.15
C LEU A 12 -4.03 -13.30 17.70
N ASN A 13 -5.12 -13.96 17.29
CA ASN A 13 -5.11 -15.35 16.80
C ASN A 13 -4.96 -15.43 15.26
N PHE A 14 -4.95 -14.32 14.55
CA PHE A 14 -4.78 -14.34 13.09
C PHE A 14 -3.32 -14.65 12.72
N LYS A 15 -3.13 -15.78 12.06
CA LYS A 15 -1.79 -16.25 11.69
C LYS A 15 -1.11 -15.32 10.70
N GLY A 16 0.13 -14.96 10.99
CA GLY A 16 0.96 -14.23 10.04
C GLY A 16 1.05 -12.73 10.24
N LEU A 17 0.40 -12.18 11.28
CA LEU A 17 0.51 -10.77 11.63
C LEU A 17 1.73 -10.51 12.54
N ASN A 18 2.39 -9.40 12.28
CA ASN A 18 3.37 -8.79 13.18
C ASN A 18 2.65 -7.77 14.07
N LEU A 19 2.35 -8.17 15.29
CA LEU A 19 1.56 -7.36 16.23
C LEU A 19 2.43 -6.56 17.20
N LYS A 20 3.74 -6.78 17.19
CA LYS A 20 4.67 -6.13 18.13
C LYS A 20 4.75 -4.62 17.91
N GLY A 21 4.44 -3.87 18.95
CA GLY A 21 4.54 -2.41 18.97
C GLY A 21 3.39 -1.67 18.30
N ILE A 22 2.31 -2.39 17.92
CA ILE A 22 1.10 -1.77 17.37
C ILE A 22 -0.11 -1.86 18.32
N GLU A 23 0.05 -2.45 19.49
CA GLU A 23 -1.03 -2.91 20.39
C GLU A 23 -2.06 -1.82 20.71
N ASP A 24 -1.65 -0.62 21.03
CA ASP A 24 -2.51 0.51 21.40
C ASP A 24 -2.46 1.64 20.36
N THR A 25 -2.52 1.27 19.08
CA THR A 25 -2.34 2.23 17.99
C THR A 25 -3.56 2.31 17.07
N VAL A 26 -3.61 3.34 16.23
CA VAL A 26 -4.59 3.41 15.13
C VAL A 26 -4.43 2.22 14.18
N LEU A 27 -3.18 1.73 14.00
CA LEU A 27 -2.91 0.56 13.19
C LEU A 27 -3.56 -0.70 13.75
N ALA A 28 -3.54 -0.89 15.09
CA ALA A 28 -4.26 -1.99 15.73
C ALA A 28 -5.76 -1.94 15.43
N THR A 29 -6.37 -0.76 15.50
CA THR A 29 -7.78 -0.58 15.18
C THR A 29 -8.09 -0.98 13.74
N ILE A 30 -7.22 -0.60 12.79
CA ILE A 30 -7.36 -0.97 11.38
C ILE A 30 -7.23 -2.48 11.20
N ILE A 31 -6.21 -3.10 11.80
CA ILE A 31 -5.98 -4.55 11.70
C ILE A 31 -7.11 -5.35 12.34
N ASN A 32 -7.63 -4.93 13.49
CA ASN A 32 -8.81 -5.55 14.10
C ASN A 32 -9.96 -5.64 13.11
N LYS A 33 -10.24 -4.55 12.40
CA LYS A 33 -11.32 -4.51 11.41
C LYS A 33 -11.00 -5.36 10.19
N LYS A 34 -9.78 -5.24 9.66
CA LYS A 34 -9.34 -5.97 8.46
C LYS A 34 -9.44 -7.49 8.62
N VAL A 35 -9.11 -8.03 9.80
CA VAL A 35 -9.23 -9.48 10.09
C VAL A 35 -10.68 -9.96 9.96
N TYR A 36 -11.69 -9.14 10.30
CA TYR A 36 -13.10 -9.50 10.07
C TYR A 36 -13.48 -9.42 8.59
N ASP A 37 -12.99 -8.39 7.90
CA ASP A 37 -13.35 -8.16 6.49
C ASP A 37 -12.88 -9.33 5.60
N VAL A 38 -11.66 -9.84 5.83
CA VAL A 38 -11.09 -10.91 5.00
C VAL A 38 -11.75 -12.26 5.17
N GLU A 39 -12.44 -12.54 6.29
CA GLU A 39 -13.15 -13.83 6.48
C GLU A 39 -14.28 -14.04 5.50
N SER A 40 -14.97 -12.98 5.14
CA SER A 40 -16.09 -13.02 4.19
C SER A 40 -15.63 -12.78 2.74
N LEU A 41 -14.36 -12.43 2.55
CA LEU A 41 -13.84 -12.08 1.24
C LEU A 41 -13.72 -13.33 0.36
N LYS A 42 -14.50 -13.35 -0.72
CA LYS A 42 -14.48 -14.42 -1.74
C LYS A 42 -14.32 -13.76 -3.10
N PRO A 43 -13.08 -13.58 -3.56
CA PRO A 43 -12.83 -13.01 -4.88
C PRO A 43 -13.48 -13.87 -5.97
N THR A 44 -14.21 -13.25 -6.86
CA THR A 44 -14.89 -13.92 -7.99
C THR A 44 -14.67 -13.14 -9.26
N GLY A 45 -14.57 -13.85 -10.39
CA GLY A 45 -14.35 -13.28 -11.70
C GLY A 45 -12.90 -13.45 -12.19
N GLU A 46 -12.63 -12.85 -13.34
CA GLU A 46 -11.32 -12.90 -13.99
C GLU A 46 -10.82 -11.47 -14.24
N ARG A 47 -9.50 -11.33 -14.26
CA ARG A 47 -8.87 -10.08 -14.68
C ARG A 47 -9.07 -9.88 -16.18
N THR A 48 -9.57 -8.73 -16.59
CA THR A 48 -9.72 -8.34 -17.99
C THR A 48 -8.71 -7.29 -18.44
N ALA A 49 -8.24 -6.45 -17.51
CA ALA A 49 -7.28 -5.39 -17.82
C ALA A 49 -5.86 -5.95 -18.02
N PRO A 50 -5.08 -5.47 -18.99
CA PRO A 50 -3.67 -5.85 -19.14
C PRO A 50 -2.85 -5.43 -17.93
N LEU A 51 -1.80 -6.22 -17.61
CA LEU A 51 -0.82 -5.85 -16.60
C LEU A 51 0.13 -4.75 -17.14
N VAL A 52 0.40 -3.76 -16.31
CA VAL A 52 1.35 -2.67 -16.60
C VAL A 52 2.40 -2.64 -15.49
N SER A 53 3.68 -2.78 -15.82
CA SER A 53 4.73 -2.85 -14.82
C SER A 53 4.95 -1.51 -14.11
N LEU A 54 4.79 -1.52 -12.79
CA LEU A 54 5.15 -0.41 -11.91
C LEU A 54 6.67 -0.20 -11.91
N GLU A 55 7.46 -1.29 -11.89
CA GLU A 55 8.93 -1.22 -11.94
C GLU A 55 9.40 -0.45 -13.18
N LYS A 56 8.87 -0.79 -14.36
CA LYS A 56 9.23 -0.08 -15.59
C LYS A 56 8.81 1.39 -15.58
N ALA A 57 7.62 1.69 -15.10
CA ALA A 57 7.10 3.05 -15.05
C ALA A 57 7.93 3.96 -14.12
N LEU A 58 8.44 3.40 -13.01
CA LEU A 58 9.29 4.12 -12.06
C LEU A 58 10.78 4.13 -12.44
N SER A 59 11.20 3.32 -13.42
CA SER A 59 12.60 3.26 -13.87
C SER A 59 12.99 4.36 -14.87
N ASN A 60 12.07 5.26 -15.20
CA ASN A 60 12.37 6.37 -16.09
C ASN A 60 13.39 7.32 -15.44
N LYS A 61 14.56 7.46 -16.09
CA LYS A 61 15.69 8.26 -15.58
C LYS A 61 15.65 9.73 -16.00
N ASP A 62 14.76 10.10 -16.90
CA ASP A 62 14.71 11.44 -17.48
C ASP A 62 13.97 12.48 -16.63
N GLY A 63 13.61 12.11 -15.40
CA GLY A 63 12.90 13.01 -14.50
C GLY A 63 12.60 12.39 -13.14
N ARG A 64 11.77 13.10 -12.38
CA ARG A 64 11.21 12.61 -11.12
C ARG A 64 9.96 11.79 -11.41
N ASN A 65 9.87 10.61 -10.82
CA ASN A 65 8.69 9.77 -10.90
C ASN A 65 7.76 10.06 -9.72
N PHE A 66 6.46 10.21 -10.00
CA PHE A 66 5.45 10.47 -8.99
C PHE A 66 4.41 9.37 -8.99
N ILE A 67 4.17 8.78 -7.82
CA ILE A 67 3.00 7.97 -7.53
C ILE A 67 1.97 8.92 -6.94
N LEU A 68 0.88 9.21 -7.66
CA LEU A 68 -0.17 10.09 -7.19
C LEU A 68 -1.34 9.29 -6.63
N GLU A 69 -1.87 9.72 -5.48
CA GLU A 69 -2.78 8.93 -4.67
C GLU A 69 -4.24 9.42 -4.76
N CYS A 70 -5.17 8.52 -5.10
CA CYS A 70 -6.60 8.73 -4.98
C CYS A 70 -7.07 8.37 -3.57
N LYS A 71 -7.29 9.39 -2.73
CA LYS A 71 -7.68 9.26 -1.32
C LYS A 71 -8.66 10.34 -0.92
N ARG A 72 -9.76 9.97 -0.23
CA ARG A 72 -10.78 10.92 0.24
C ARG A 72 -10.78 11.16 1.74
N SER A 73 -10.26 10.22 2.51
CA SER A 73 -10.26 10.25 3.97
C SER A 73 -8.98 9.64 4.53
N SER A 74 -8.62 9.99 5.75
CA SER A 74 -7.57 9.33 6.51
C SER A 74 -7.84 9.38 8.01
N PRO A 75 -7.26 8.45 8.79
CA PRO A 75 -7.42 8.43 10.25
C PRO A 75 -7.03 9.74 10.94
N THR A 76 -6.10 10.50 10.37
CA THR A 76 -5.57 11.73 10.96
C THR A 76 -6.35 12.98 10.58
N LEU A 77 -6.86 13.05 9.35
CA LEU A 77 -7.51 14.24 8.80
C LEU A 77 -9.03 14.10 8.68
N GLY A 78 -9.58 12.86 8.88
CA GLY A 78 -10.97 12.58 8.58
C GLY A 78 -11.28 12.74 7.09
N ASP A 79 -12.50 13.13 6.76
CA ASP A 79 -12.92 13.39 5.39
C ASP A 79 -12.45 14.77 4.93
N PHE A 80 -11.38 14.80 4.14
CA PHE A 80 -10.82 16.06 3.63
C PHE A 80 -11.21 16.34 2.17
N CYS A 81 -11.68 15.33 1.43
CA CYS A 81 -12.16 15.48 0.06
C CYS A 81 -13.66 15.20 0.00
N LYS A 82 -14.50 16.26 0.18
CA LYS A 82 -15.97 16.14 0.18
C LYS A 82 -16.50 15.75 -1.20
N ASP A 83 -15.96 16.37 -2.24
CA ASP A 83 -16.31 16.12 -3.65
C ASP A 83 -15.27 15.17 -4.26
N PHE A 84 -15.26 13.91 -3.81
CA PHE A 84 -14.35 12.89 -4.30
C PHE A 84 -14.79 12.43 -5.70
N ASP A 85 -14.35 13.16 -6.70
CA ASP A 85 -14.60 12.93 -8.11
C ASP A 85 -13.34 12.36 -8.78
N LEU A 86 -13.37 11.07 -9.08
CA LEU A 86 -12.23 10.37 -9.66
C LEU A 86 -11.86 10.87 -11.05
N ASP A 87 -12.83 11.33 -11.86
CA ASP A 87 -12.54 11.86 -13.20
C ASP A 87 -11.75 13.17 -13.10
N LYS A 88 -12.15 14.06 -12.20
CA LYS A 88 -11.40 15.30 -11.93
C LYS A 88 -10.00 15.03 -11.38
N ILE A 89 -9.88 14.07 -10.48
CA ILE A 89 -8.59 13.67 -9.91
C ILE A 89 -7.68 13.12 -11.02
N LEU A 90 -8.17 12.21 -11.85
CA LEU A 90 -7.41 11.63 -12.95
C LEU A 90 -6.98 12.68 -13.97
N ALA A 91 -7.85 13.63 -14.32
CA ALA A 91 -7.51 14.75 -15.19
C ALA A 91 -6.37 15.62 -14.61
N CYS A 92 -6.34 15.81 -13.28
CA CYS A 92 -5.23 16.50 -12.61
C CYS A 92 -3.91 15.71 -12.63
N TYR A 93 -3.99 14.38 -12.70
CA TYR A 93 -2.83 13.48 -12.69
C TYR A 93 -2.25 13.23 -14.08
N GLU A 94 -3.01 13.53 -15.13
CA GLU A 94 -2.59 13.37 -16.52
C GLU A 94 -1.26 14.09 -16.78
N ASN A 95 -0.34 13.42 -17.45
CA ASN A 95 1.02 13.90 -17.76
C ASN A 95 1.90 14.25 -16.55
N LYS A 96 1.48 13.93 -15.33
CA LYS A 96 2.26 14.18 -14.10
C LYS A 96 2.60 12.90 -13.35
N ALA A 97 1.67 11.94 -13.32
CA ALA A 97 1.85 10.67 -12.63
C ALA A 97 2.66 9.69 -13.47
N SER A 98 3.55 8.94 -12.81
CA SER A 98 4.17 7.73 -13.34
C SER A 98 3.37 6.49 -12.97
N ALA A 99 2.62 6.56 -11.86
CA ALA A 99 1.72 5.54 -11.38
C ALA A 99 0.60 6.17 -10.54
N ILE A 100 -0.51 5.47 -10.38
CA ILE A 100 -1.63 5.90 -9.55
C ILE A 100 -1.82 4.92 -8.41
N SER A 101 -1.86 5.40 -7.17
CA SER A 101 -2.21 4.63 -5.99
C SER A 101 -3.68 4.88 -5.62
N VAL A 102 -4.43 3.81 -5.39
CA VAL A 102 -5.86 3.90 -5.03
C VAL A 102 -6.08 3.29 -3.67
N LEU A 103 -6.59 4.09 -2.72
CA LEU A 103 -6.98 3.59 -1.41
C LEU A 103 -8.17 2.63 -1.57
N CYS A 104 -7.98 1.38 -1.11
CA CYS A 104 -9.01 0.34 -1.11
C CYS A 104 -9.51 0.00 0.30
N GLU A 105 -8.88 0.52 1.35
CA GLU A 105 -9.33 0.35 2.73
C GLU A 105 -10.62 1.16 2.98
N GLU A 106 -11.71 0.45 3.38
CA GLU A 106 -13.08 1.00 3.36
C GLU A 106 -13.45 1.80 4.60
N HIS A 107 -12.96 1.41 5.78
CA HIS A 107 -13.46 1.92 7.05
C HIS A 107 -12.82 3.25 7.47
N PHE A 108 -11.50 3.34 7.35
CA PHE A 108 -10.71 4.46 7.87
C PHE A 108 -10.27 5.44 6.78
N PHE A 109 -10.09 4.93 5.57
CA PHE A 109 -9.73 5.74 4.40
C PHE A 109 -10.91 5.97 3.45
N LYS A 110 -12.04 5.31 3.71
CA LYS A 110 -13.25 5.33 2.88
C LYS A 110 -12.95 5.02 1.41
N GLY A 111 -11.96 4.14 1.22
CA GLY A 111 -11.58 3.61 -0.07
C GLY A 111 -12.55 2.56 -0.59
N SER A 112 -12.25 2.00 -1.74
CA SER A 112 -13.01 0.86 -2.28
C SER A 112 -12.24 0.18 -3.39
N ILE A 113 -12.38 -1.13 -3.51
CA ILE A 113 -11.89 -1.90 -4.66
C ILE A 113 -12.57 -1.46 -5.96
N GLU A 114 -13.81 -0.96 -5.89
CA GLU A 114 -14.52 -0.41 -7.04
C GLU A 114 -13.89 0.89 -7.55
N PHE A 115 -13.28 1.69 -6.68
CA PHE A 115 -12.50 2.85 -7.11
C PHE A 115 -11.27 2.43 -7.92
N LEU A 116 -10.61 1.33 -7.51
CA LEU A 116 -9.47 0.78 -8.25
C LEU A 116 -9.90 0.32 -9.66
N LYS A 117 -11.00 -0.43 -9.76
CA LYS A 117 -11.57 -0.84 -11.06
C LYS A 117 -11.88 0.37 -11.94
N TYR A 118 -12.50 1.39 -11.35
CA TYR A 118 -12.87 2.63 -12.04
C TYR A 118 -11.65 3.34 -12.60
N VAL A 119 -10.60 3.51 -11.79
CA VAL A 119 -9.34 4.14 -12.17
C VAL A 119 -8.65 3.33 -13.25
N LYS A 120 -8.53 2.00 -13.06
CA LYS A 120 -7.84 1.13 -14.03
C LYS A 120 -8.49 1.15 -15.43
N ALA A 121 -9.81 1.28 -15.49
CA ALA A 121 -10.53 1.38 -16.77
C ALA A 121 -10.28 2.71 -17.50
N ARG A 122 -9.66 3.71 -16.85
CA ARG A 122 -9.50 5.10 -17.36
C ARG A 122 -8.05 5.56 -17.51
N THR A 123 -7.10 4.68 -17.18
CA THR A 123 -5.67 5.02 -17.29
C THR A 123 -4.88 3.90 -17.94
N THR A 124 -3.82 4.26 -18.63
CA THR A 124 -2.78 3.33 -19.12
C THR A 124 -1.61 3.21 -18.15
N LEU A 125 -1.59 4.02 -17.08
CA LEU A 125 -0.57 3.97 -16.04
C LEU A 125 -0.75 2.73 -15.15
N PRO A 126 0.32 2.25 -14.51
CA PRO A 126 0.18 1.22 -13.50
C PRO A 126 -0.62 1.71 -12.29
N VAL A 127 -1.54 0.87 -11.80
CA VAL A 127 -2.41 1.17 -10.66
C VAL A 127 -2.05 0.28 -9.47
N ILE A 128 -1.81 0.90 -8.32
CA ILE A 128 -1.45 0.24 -7.07
C ILE A 128 -2.70 0.11 -6.21
N CYS A 129 -3.01 -1.13 -5.78
CA CYS A 129 -3.98 -1.37 -4.71
C CYS A 129 -3.33 -1.02 -3.36
N LYS A 130 -3.77 0.08 -2.76
CA LYS A 130 -3.28 0.52 -1.45
C LYS A 130 -4.27 0.10 -0.36
N ASP A 131 -3.97 -1.02 0.27
CA ASP A 131 -4.76 -1.62 1.35
C ASP A 131 -3.82 -2.33 2.35
N PHE A 132 -4.32 -2.68 3.53
CA PHE A 132 -3.64 -3.53 4.51
C PHE A 132 -3.85 -5.00 4.10
N ILE A 133 -2.96 -5.50 3.25
CA ILE A 133 -3.03 -6.86 2.72
C ILE A 133 -2.43 -7.83 3.72
N ILE A 134 -3.23 -8.80 4.19
CA ILE A 134 -2.86 -9.79 5.20
C ILE A 134 -3.12 -11.24 4.74
N CYS A 135 -3.73 -11.44 3.57
CA CYS A 135 -4.02 -12.77 3.03
C CYS A 135 -4.04 -12.78 1.49
N LYS A 136 -4.02 -13.98 0.90
CA LYS A 136 -4.01 -14.18 -0.56
C LYS A 136 -5.30 -13.75 -1.24
N GLU A 137 -6.43 -13.91 -0.57
CA GLU A 137 -7.74 -13.52 -1.09
C GLU A 137 -7.81 -12.01 -1.41
N GLN A 138 -7.12 -11.18 -0.64
CA GLN A 138 -7.01 -9.75 -0.95
C GLN A 138 -6.16 -9.50 -2.21
N ILE A 139 -5.11 -10.29 -2.42
CA ILE A 139 -4.28 -10.22 -3.64
C ILE A 139 -5.12 -10.65 -4.85
N ASP A 140 -5.91 -11.73 -4.72
CA ASP A 140 -6.82 -12.17 -5.77
C ASP A 140 -7.84 -11.09 -6.12
N ASN A 141 -8.44 -10.47 -5.10
CA ASN A 141 -9.42 -9.40 -5.30
C ASN A 141 -8.79 -8.18 -6.00
N ALA A 142 -7.61 -7.75 -5.56
CA ALA A 142 -6.87 -6.67 -6.21
C ALA A 142 -6.50 -7.00 -7.65
N TYR A 143 -6.02 -8.22 -7.91
CA TYR A 143 -5.67 -8.70 -9.26
C TYR A 143 -6.89 -8.69 -10.20
N ILE A 144 -8.01 -9.25 -9.78
CA ILE A 144 -9.27 -9.28 -10.55
C ILE A 144 -9.78 -7.86 -10.81
N ALA A 145 -9.65 -6.97 -9.81
CA ALA A 145 -10.02 -5.56 -9.94
C ALA A 145 -9.13 -4.76 -10.90
N GLY A 146 -8.01 -5.32 -11.32
CA GLY A 146 -7.11 -4.71 -12.30
C GLY A 146 -5.89 -4.00 -11.71
N ALA A 147 -5.56 -4.23 -10.43
CA ALA A 147 -4.31 -3.74 -9.86
C ALA A 147 -3.10 -4.25 -10.64
N ASP A 148 -2.11 -3.42 -10.85
CA ASP A 148 -0.83 -3.78 -11.46
C ASP A 148 0.24 -4.02 -10.40
N ALA A 149 0.04 -3.42 -9.24
CA ALA A 149 0.85 -3.63 -8.06
C ALA A 149 0.00 -3.60 -6.80
N ILE A 150 0.54 -4.16 -5.73
CA ILE A 150 -0.04 -4.13 -4.39
C ILE A 150 0.93 -3.55 -3.38
N LEU A 151 0.40 -3.08 -2.25
CA LEU A 151 1.19 -2.71 -1.08
C LEU A 151 1.34 -3.93 -0.16
N LEU A 152 2.57 -4.22 0.27
CA LEU A 152 2.84 -5.12 1.40
C LEU A 152 3.65 -4.38 2.46
N MET A 153 3.20 -4.45 3.71
CA MET A 153 3.76 -3.69 4.83
C MET A 153 4.49 -4.61 5.80
N LEU A 154 5.80 -4.41 5.99
CA LEU A 154 6.59 -5.19 6.94
C LEU A 154 6.23 -4.89 8.40
N SER A 155 5.68 -3.72 8.68
CA SER A 155 5.15 -3.36 10.00
C SER A 155 3.88 -4.12 10.40
N VAL A 156 3.21 -4.79 9.45
CA VAL A 156 1.95 -5.53 9.68
C VAL A 156 2.15 -7.04 9.60
N LEU A 157 3.05 -7.51 8.74
CA LEU A 157 3.24 -8.91 8.41
C LEU A 157 4.44 -9.52 9.13
N THR A 158 4.34 -10.80 9.52
CA THR A 158 5.55 -11.57 9.86
C THR A 158 6.40 -11.76 8.60
N LYS A 159 7.72 -11.93 8.79
CA LYS A 159 8.66 -12.12 7.68
C LYS A 159 8.30 -13.31 6.78
N ASP A 160 7.78 -14.39 7.35
CA ASP A 160 7.38 -15.58 6.60
C ASP A 160 6.12 -15.35 5.79
N THR A 161 5.10 -14.73 6.39
CA THR A 161 3.87 -14.36 5.68
C THR A 161 4.15 -13.32 4.60
N TYR A 162 5.01 -12.34 4.88
CA TYR A 162 5.43 -11.38 3.87
C TYR A 162 6.03 -12.09 2.63
N LYS A 163 6.97 -13.03 2.83
CA LYS A 163 7.58 -13.79 1.72
C LYS A 163 6.55 -14.61 0.96
N GLU A 164 5.61 -15.24 1.67
CA GLU A 164 4.54 -16.01 1.05
C GLU A 164 3.64 -15.12 0.16
N LEU A 165 3.20 -13.97 0.66
CA LEU A 165 2.35 -13.04 -0.08
C LEU A 165 3.11 -12.36 -1.23
N LEU A 166 4.39 -12.02 -1.05
CA LEU A 166 5.26 -11.51 -2.10
C LEU A 166 5.35 -12.50 -3.27
N ASN A 167 5.68 -13.76 -2.98
CA ASN A 167 5.78 -14.80 -3.99
C ASN A 167 4.43 -15.02 -4.71
N TYR A 168 3.34 -15.01 -3.96
CA TYR A 168 2.00 -15.18 -4.52
C TYR A 168 1.63 -14.01 -5.46
N ALA A 169 1.93 -12.78 -5.09
CA ALA A 169 1.73 -11.61 -5.95
C ALA A 169 2.54 -11.71 -7.25
N HIS A 170 3.82 -12.08 -7.14
CA HIS A 170 4.69 -12.26 -8.31
C HIS A 170 4.21 -13.39 -9.24
N GLN A 171 3.67 -14.50 -8.71
CA GLN A 171 3.08 -15.57 -9.53
C GLN A 171 1.89 -15.08 -10.35
N LYS A 172 1.18 -14.04 -9.88
CA LYS A 172 0.11 -13.38 -10.64
C LYS A 172 0.61 -12.28 -11.58
N GLY A 173 1.91 -12.02 -11.61
CA GLY A 173 2.53 -10.95 -12.39
C GLY A 173 2.34 -9.55 -11.81
N LEU A 174 1.92 -9.43 -10.56
CA LEU A 174 1.82 -8.14 -9.87
C LEU A 174 3.20 -7.68 -9.39
N ASP A 175 3.50 -6.40 -9.57
CA ASP A 175 4.58 -5.76 -8.84
C ASP A 175 4.19 -5.54 -7.37
N VAL A 176 5.17 -5.43 -6.49
CA VAL A 176 4.94 -5.19 -5.05
C VAL A 176 5.70 -3.96 -4.59
N LEU A 177 4.97 -2.97 -4.10
CA LEU A 177 5.51 -1.86 -3.32
C LEU A 177 5.63 -2.34 -1.87
N THR A 178 6.88 -2.58 -1.42
CA THR A 178 7.13 -3.02 -0.05
C THR A 178 7.34 -1.83 0.85
N GLU A 179 6.43 -1.60 1.77
CA GLU A 179 6.55 -0.49 2.72
C GLU A 179 7.40 -0.89 3.93
N VAL A 180 8.39 -0.05 4.23
CA VAL A 180 9.27 -0.13 5.40
C VAL A 180 9.22 1.19 6.18
N ASP A 181 9.25 1.14 7.51
CA ASP A 181 9.29 2.31 8.38
C ASP A 181 10.45 2.26 9.39
N THR A 182 11.06 1.08 9.59
CA THR A 182 12.18 0.87 10.51
C THR A 182 13.47 0.47 9.80
N TYR A 183 14.60 0.60 10.50
CA TYR A 183 15.90 0.14 10.01
C TYR A 183 15.92 -1.38 9.80
N GLU A 184 15.31 -2.14 10.71
CA GLU A 184 15.23 -3.60 10.66
C GLU A 184 14.44 -4.08 9.43
N ASP A 185 13.34 -3.41 9.11
CA ASP A 185 12.54 -3.71 7.92
C ASP A 185 13.33 -3.38 6.64
N ALA A 186 14.05 -2.26 6.64
CA ALA A 186 14.87 -1.87 5.51
C ALA A 186 16.02 -2.87 5.26
N ILE A 187 16.67 -3.38 6.32
CA ILE A 187 17.68 -4.44 6.20
C ILE A 187 17.05 -5.72 5.62
N PHE A 188 15.90 -6.13 6.13
CA PHE A 188 15.21 -7.31 5.62
C PHE A 188 14.81 -7.16 4.14
N ALA A 189 14.28 -6.00 3.75
CA ALA A 189 13.95 -5.70 2.36
C ALA A 189 15.20 -5.74 1.45
N LYS A 190 16.33 -5.23 1.94
CA LYS A 190 17.64 -5.29 1.25
C LYS A 190 18.13 -6.73 1.07
N GLU A 191 18.07 -7.55 2.11
CA GLU A 191 18.47 -8.97 2.06
C GLU A 191 17.68 -9.77 1.02
N LEU A 192 16.42 -9.42 0.81
CA LEU A 192 15.55 -10.00 -0.21
C LEU A 192 15.81 -9.44 -1.62
N ASN A 193 16.69 -8.45 -1.79
CA ASN A 193 16.95 -7.76 -3.07
C ASN A 193 15.67 -7.26 -3.75
N LEU A 194 14.76 -6.66 -2.97
CA LEU A 194 13.48 -6.16 -3.48
C LEU A 194 13.70 -5.06 -4.52
N LYS A 195 12.85 -5.04 -5.53
CA LYS A 195 12.95 -4.09 -6.65
C LYS A 195 12.34 -2.73 -6.34
N ILE A 196 11.23 -2.71 -5.59
CA ILE A 196 10.49 -1.48 -5.26
C ILE A 196 10.28 -1.44 -3.75
N VAL A 197 10.83 -0.42 -3.10
CA VAL A 197 10.72 -0.22 -1.66
C VAL A 197 10.16 1.15 -1.38
N GLY A 198 9.05 1.20 -0.65
CA GLY A 198 8.46 2.40 -0.09
C GLY A 198 9.01 2.68 1.30
N ILE A 199 9.56 3.86 1.53
CA ILE A 199 9.98 4.28 2.88
C ILE A 199 8.94 5.25 3.42
N ASN A 200 8.21 4.80 4.44
CA ASN A 200 7.20 5.63 5.06
C ASN A 200 7.84 6.60 6.06
N ASN A 201 7.70 7.89 5.79
CA ASN A 201 8.13 8.95 6.71
C ASN A 201 7.16 9.12 7.89
N ARG A 202 5.99 8.49 7.85
CA ARG A 202 5.04 8.49 8.95
C ARG A 202 5.20 7.23 9.78
N ASP A 203 5.61 7.37 11.01
CA ASP A 203 5.52 6.28 11.99
C ASP A 203 4.04 5.97 12.27
N LEU A 204 3.58 4.78 11.89
CA LEU A 204 2.18 4.36 12.01
C LEU A 204 1.75 4.13 13.47
N ARG A 205 2.68 4.03 14.40
CA ARG A 205 2.41 3.89 15.85
C ARG A 205 2.14 5.24 16.50
N THR A 206 2.92 6.26 16.14
CA THR A 206 2.85 7.59 16.72
C THR A 206 2.15 8.62 15.83
N LEU A 207 1.97 8.31 14.54
CA LEU A 207 1.48 9.17 13.46
C LEU A 207 2.36 10.40 13.17
N LYS A 208 3.55 10.49 13.77
CA LYS A 208 4.51 11.56 13.50
C LYS A 208 5.17 11.36 12.14
N VAL A 209 5.46 12.47 11.47
CA VAL A 209 6.16 12.48 10.19
C VAL A 209 7.57 13.00 10.39
N ASP A 210 8.57 12.25 9.90
CA ASP A 210 9.97 12.69 9.82
C ASP A 210 10.53 12.37 8.43
N LEU A 211 10.73 13.39 7.61
CA LEU A 211 11.28 13.27 6.25
C LEU A 211 12.73 12.77 6.22
N ASN A 212 13.45 12.81 7.36
CA ASN A 212 14.79 12.24 7.43
C ASN A 212 14.79 10.72 7.42
N ASN A 213 13.64 10.08 7.72
CA ASN A 213 13.53 8.62 7.65
C ASN A 213 13.86 8.10 6.24
N ALA A 214 13.18 8.62 5.21
CA ALA A 214 13.47 8.24 3.83
C ALA A 214 14.92 8.54 3.44
N ARG A 215 15.47 9.71 3.82
CA ARG A 215 16.86 10.09 3.52
C ARG A 215 17.89 9.14 4.15
N SER A 216 17.60 8.62 5.33
CA SER A 216 18.49 7.73 6.08
C SER A 216 18.42 6.31 5.55
N LEU A 217 17.21 5.75 5.43
CA LEU A 217 17.00 4.37 5.01
C LEU A 217 17.30 4.14 3.53
N ALA A 218 17.07 5.13 2.66
CA ALA A 218 17.39 5.02 1.24
C ALA A 218 18.88 4.68 0.97
N LYS A 219 19.79 5.10 1.86
CA LYS A 219 21.22 4.82 1.74
C LYS A 219 21.59 3.33 1.90
N LEU A 220 20.66 2.53 2.44
CA LEU A 220 20.87 1.09 2.61
C LEU A 220 20.69 0.31 1.31
N PHE A 221 19.94 0.88 0.35
CA PHE A 221 19.58 0.23 -0.89
C PHE A 221 20.59 0.51 -2.01
N SER A 222 20.71 -0.43 -2.93
CA SER A 222 21.52 -0.27 -4.14
C SER A 222 20.84 0.65 -5.15
N LYS A 223 21.58 1.06 -6.19
CA LYS A 223 21.02 1.84 -7.30
C LYS A 223 20.01 1.07 -8.16
N ASP A 224 19.96 -0.27 -7.99
CA ASP A 224 19.04 -1.14 -8.71
C ASP A 224 17.70 -1.32 -7.99
N THR A 225 17.57 -0.74 -6.78
CA THR A 225 16.33 -0.70 -6.02
C THR A 225 15.65 0.66 -6.24
N LEU A 226 14.40 0.63 -6.70
CA LEU A 226 13.56 1.82 -6.79
C LEU A 226 13.05 2.17 -5.40
N VAL A 227 13.51 3.30 -4.87
CA VAL A 227 13.11 3.78 -3.55
C VAL A 227 12.06 4.87 -3.70
N VAL A 228 10.90 4.65 -3.09
CA VAL A 228 9.78 5.58 -3.03
C VAL A 228 9.72 6.21 -1.64
N SER A 229 9.69 7.54 -1.57
CA SER A 229 9.47 8.26 -0.31
C SER A 229 7.97 8.49 -0.14
N GLU A 230 7.41 8.03 0.99
CA GLU A 230 5.98 8.11 1.26
C GLU A 230 5.69 8.98 2.48
N SER A 231 4.52 9.58 2.50
CA SER A 231 4.02 10.49 3.55
C SER A 231 4.81 11.79 3.72
N GLY A 232 4.07 12.87 4.03
CA GLY A 232 4.65 14.17 4.39
C GLY A 232 5.35 14.91 3.25
N ILE A 233 5.19 14.49 2.00
CA ILE A 233 5.77 15.19 0.86
C ILE A 233 4.85 16.38 0.53
N HIS A 234 5.39 17.57 0.70
CA HIS A 234 4.76 18.85 0.33
C HIS A 234 5.63 19.54 -0.70
N THR A 235 5.03 20.34 -1.56
CA THR A 235 5.71 21.20 -2.55
C THR A 235 6.41 22.35 -1.86
#